data_470c4811b7107c0de7096f73587d3a06
#
_entry.id   470c4811b7107c0de7096f73587d3a06
#
_cell.length_a   1.000
_cell.length_b   1.000
_cell.length_c   1.000
_cell.angle_alpha   90.00
_cell.angle_beta   90.00
_cell.angle_gamma   90.00
#
_symmetry.space_group_name_H-M   'P 1'
#
loop_
_entity.id
_entity.type
_entity.pdbx_description
1 polymer ?
#
loop_
_entity_poly.entity_id
_entity_poly.type
_entity_poly.pdbx_seq_one_letter_code
_entity_poly.pdbx_strand_id
1 'polypeptide(L)'
;PLMKEAPKGGKIISEKEGDIYGSTKLVLSNGVTVYVKKTDFKADEIRMKGTSLGGKSIFPDKDALNFAVMDNVIAVGGLGNFSQVDLTKVLAGKKVSVNAGLGATTENVFGTCSPKDFETMMQLTYLTFTAPRKDAEAFESFKNRMKAQLESAQANPLSSINDSLQKAMYNNHPRVVMMKPEMVDQIDYDRILEMYNDRFKDA
;
A
#
# COMPACT_ATOMS: atom_id res chain seq x y z
N PRO A 1 10.55 19.94 -2.04
CA PRO A 1 9.84 19.21 -1.00
C PRO A 1 8.50 18.70 -1.52
N LEU A 2 8.09 17.51 -1.08
CA LEU A 2 6.79 16.94 -1.42
C LEU A 2 5.64 17.66 -0.68
N MET A 3 5.95 18.29 0.42
CA MET A 3 5.01 19.04 1.26
C MET A 3 5.49 20.48 1.45
N LYS A 4 4.56 21.43 1.46
CA LYS A 4 4.87 22.84 1.72
C LYS A 4 5.14 23.11 3.19
N GLU A 5 4.42 22.42 4.07
CA GLU A 5 4.50 22.54 5.52
C GLU A 5 4.62 21.15 6.14
N ALA A 6 5.43 21.04 7.20
CA ALA A 6 5.52 19.80 7.96
C ALA A 6 4.22 19.60 8.78
N PRO A 7 3.70 18.37 8.88
CA PRO A 7 2.57 18.11 9.74
C PRO A 7 2.94 18.37 11.20
N LYS A 8 1.93 18.71 12.02
CA LYS A 8 2.15 18.87 13.44
C LYS A 8 2.53 17.52 14.05
N GLY A 9 3.76 17.41 14.54
CA GLY A 9 4.28 16.18 15.13
C GLY A 9 3.58 15.81 16.43
N GLY A 10 3.50 14.50 16.69
CA GLY A 10 3.14 13.95 17.99
C GLY A 10 4.30 14.09 19.00
N LYS A 11 4.03 13.74 20.28
CA LYS A 11 5.05 13.70 21.32
C LYS A 11 5.44 12.26 21.62
N ILE A 12 6.70 12.03 21.97
CA ILE A 12 7.14 10.77 22.58
C ILE A 12 6.71 10.84 24.05
N ILE A 13 5.89 9.87 24.48
CA ILE A 13 5.40 9.79 25.87
C ILE A 13 6.12 8.72 26.69
N SER A 14 6.85 7.81 26.04
CA SER A 14 7.68 6.80 26.68
C SER A 14 8.84 6.41 25.77
N GLU A 15 10.01 6.22 26.39
CA GLU A 15 11.22 5.73 25.73
C GLU A 15 11.85 4.66 26.62
N LYS A 16 12.23 3.52 26.04
CA LYS A 16 12.86 2.41 26.71
C LYS A 16 13.96 1.83 25.84
N GLU A 17 15.19 1.90 26.30
CA GLU A 17 16.34 1.28 25.67
C GLU A 17 16.44 -0.23 26.00
N GLY A 18 17.11 -0.97 25.11
CA GLY A 18 17.40 -2.39 25.33
C GLY A 18 16.17 -3.30 25.31
N ASP A 19 15.08 -2.85 24.65
CA ASP A 19 13.89 -3.69 24.45
C ASP A 19 14.15 -4.77 23.38
N ILE A 20 13.14 -5.35 22.74
CA ILE A 20 13.23 -6.49 21.84
C ILE A 20 14.45 -6.39 20.91
N TYR A 21 15.33 -7.39 20.95
CA TYR A 21 16.55 -7.48 20.14
C TYR A 21 17.53 -6.29 20.30
N GLY A 22 17.53 -5.60 21.46
CA GLY A 22 18.38 -4.44 21.70
C GLY A 22 17.95 -3.20 20.90
N SER A 23 16.67 -3.08 20.59
CA SER A 23 16.07 -1.89 20.00
C SER A 23 15.68 -0.87 21.07
N THR A 24 15.53 0.39 20.70
CA THR A 24 14.87 1.42 21.51
C THR A 24 13.38 1.42 21.16
N LYS A 25 12.54 1.21 22.19
CA LYS A 25 11.08 1.31 22.06
C LYS A 25 10.62 2.72 22.38
N LEU A 26 9.89 3.33 21.48
CA LEU A 26 9.23 4.62 21.66
C LEU A 26 7.71 4.42 21.62
N VAL A 27 6.98 5.12 22.48
CA VAL A 27 5.53 5.21 22.41
C VAL A 27 5.15 6.65 22.12
N LEU A 28 4.37 6.87 21.08
CA LEU A 28 3.93 8.18 20.65
C LEU A 28 2.58 8.55 21.31
N SER A 29 2.28 9.84 21.36
CA SER A 29 1.05 10.36 21.99
C SER A 29 -0.24 9.91 21.31
N ASN A 30 -0.19 9.43 20.07
CA ASN A 30 -1.31 8.82 19.34
C ASN A 30 -1.43 7.30 19.55
N GLY A 31 -0.60 6.71 20.43
CA GLY A 31 -0.62 5.27 20.72
C GLY A 31 0.29 4.42 19.83
N VAL A 32 0.88 4.98 18.79
CA VAL A 32 1.81 4.24 17.91
C VAL A 32 3.06 3.83 18.70
N THR A 33 3.45 2.57 18.57
CA THR A 33 4.70 2.05 19.12
C THR A 33 5.73 1.92 18.01
N VAL A 34 6.90 2.52 18.22
CA VAL A 34 8.02 2.51 17.27
C VAL A 34 9.21 1.80 17.90
N TYR A 35 9.79 0.84 17.18
CA TYR A 35 11.04 0.19 17.55
C TYR A 35 12.14 0.66 16.62
N VAL A 36 13.17 1.29 17.17
CA VAL A 36 14.31 1.80 16.42
C VAL A 36 15.54 0.94 16.75
N LYS A 37 16.20 0.44 15.73
CA LYS A 37 17.43 -0.32 15.88
C LYS A 37 18.50 0.17 14.90
N LYS A 38 19.64 0.59 15.42
CA LYS A 38 20.83 0.83 14.61
C LYS A 38 21.48 -0.52 14.29
N THR A 39 21.81 -0.71 13.02
CA THR A 39 22.50 -1.90 12.53
C THR A 39 23.69 -1.50 11.67
N ASP A 40 24.64 -2.40 11.48
CA ASP A 40 25.83 -2.27 10.66
C ASP A 40 25.76 -3.07 9.34
N PHE A 41 24.59 -3.67 9.04
CA PHE A 41 24.42 -4.51 7.84
C PHE A 41 24.60 -3.73 6.53
N LYS A 42 24.19 -2.46 6.52
CA LYS A 42 24.33 -1.58 5.37
C LYS A 42 24.33 -0.11 5.81
N ALA A 43 25.44 0.57 5.60
CA ALA A 43 25.67 1.92 6.13
C ALA A 43 24.79 3.01 5.51
N ASP A 44 24.32 2.82 4.27
CA ASP A 44 23.59 3.82 3.49
C ASP A 44 22.12 3.49 3.28
N GLU A 45 21.55 2.66 4.16
CA GLU A 45 20.15 2.23 4.05
C GLU A 45 19.39 2.37 5.38
N ILE A 46 18.21 2.95 5.31
CA ILE A 46 17.20 2.93 6.36
C ILE A 46 16.01 2.12 5.84
N ARG A 47 15.52 1.19 6.65
CA ARG A 47 14.32 0.42 6.38
C ARG A 47 13.26 0.70 7.43
N MET A 48 12.04 0.92 6.98
CA MET A 48 10.86 1.10 7.81
C MET A 48 9.82 0.04 7.49
N LYS A 49 9.18 -0.49 8.53
CA LYS A 49 7.99 -1.31 8.40
C LYS A 49 6.98 -0.89 9.45
N GLY A 50 5.78 -0.57 9.03
CA GLY A 50 4.63 -0.39 9.91
C GLY A 50 3.62 -1.52 9.67
N THR A 51 2.91 -1.93 10.72
CA THR A 51 1.89 -2.97 10.64
C THR A 51 0.77 -2.67 11.62
N SER A 52 -0.48 -2.79 11.17
CA SER A 52 -1.69 -2.73 11.98
C SER A 52 -2.57 -3.95 11.68
N LEU A 53 -3.49 -4.28 12.59
CA LEU A 53 -4.41 -5.40 12.40
C LEU A 53 -5.67 -4.96 11.65
N GLY A 54 -6.22 -5.87 10.83
CA GLY A 54 -7.43 -5.65 10.03
C GLY A 54 -7.29 -6.24 8.63
N GLY A 55 -6.64 -5.56 7.73
CA GLY A 55 -6.42 -6.00 6.36
C GLY A 55 -7.70 -6.26 5.58
N LYS A 56 -7.63 -7.17 4.62
CA LYS A 56 -8.78 -7.55 3.79
C LYS A 56 -9.87 -8.28 4.57
N SER A 57 -9.55 -8.84 5.76
CA SER A 57 -10.47 -9.64 6.57
C SER A 57 -11.66 -8.86 7.11
N ILE A 58 -11.55 -7.57 7.27
CA ILE A 58 -12.61 -6.71 7.83
C ILE A 58 -13.67 -6.29 6.79
N PHE A 59 -13.37 -6.43 5.50
CA PHE A 59 -14.28 -6.05 4.44
C PHE A 59 -15.20 -7.22 4.07
N PRO A 60 -16.46 -6.94 3.68
CA PRO A 60 -17.38 -7.99 3.24
C PRO A 60 -16.95 -8.58 1.89
N ASP A 61 -17.37 -9.82 1.62
CA ASP A 61 -17.01 -10.56 0.40
C ASP A 61 -17.47 -9.87 -0.89
N LYS A 62 -18.51 -9.04 -0.85
CA LYS A 62 -18.94 -8.24 -2.00
C LYS A 62 -17.86 -7.25 -2.49
N ASP A 63 -16.94 -6.86 -1.63
CA ASP A 63 -15.83 -5.97 -1.97
C ASP A 63 -14.57 -6.72 -2.45
N ALA A 64 -14.66 -8.05 -2.62
CA ALA A 64 -13.52 -8.90 -2.96
C ALA A 64 -12.74 -8.41 -4.19
N LEU A 65 -13.44 -8.01 -5.23
CA LEU A 65 -12.87 -7.48 -6.45
C LEU A 65 -12.09 -6.17 -6.20
N ASN A 66 -12.68 -5.26 -5.42
CA ASN A 66 -12.09 -3.96 -5.11
C ASN A 66 -10.83 -4.11 -4.27
N PHE A 67 -10.86 -4.88 -3.18
CA PHE A 67 -9.65 -5.04 -2.37
C PHE A 67 -8.58 -5.94 -3.01
N ALA A 68 -8.92 -6.72 -4.02
CA ALA A 68 -7.92 -7.48 -4.78
C ALA A 68 -6.98 -6.57 -5.59
N VAL A 69 -7.47 -5.43 -6.06
CA VAL A 69 -6.73 -4.48 -6.91
C VAL A 69 -6.40 -3.15 -6.22
N MET A 70 -6.85 -2.96 -4.98
CA MET A 70 -6.77 -1.69 -4.25
C MET A 70 -5.37 -1.08 -4.30
N ASP A 71 -4.34 -1.84 -3.96
CA ASP A 71 -2.97 -1.33 -3.87
C ASP A 71 -2.49 -0.77 -5.22
N ASN A 72 -2.86 -1.44 -6.32
CA ASN A 72 -2.52 -1.00 -7.68
C ASN A 72 -3.31 0.27 -8.08
N VAL A 73 -4.60 0.32 -7.75
CA VAL A 73 -5.46 1.46 -8.07
C VAL A 73 -5.02 2.71 -7.31
N ILE A 74 -4.68 2.59 -6.03
CA ILE A 74 -4.14 3.70 -5.25
C ILE A 74 -2.80 4.18 -5.84
N ALA A 75 -1.92 3.25 -6.21
CA ALA A 75 -0.62 3.59 -6.77
C ALA A 75 -0.71 4.38 -8.08
N VAL A 76 -1.64 4.04 -8.99
CA VAL A 76 -1.77 4.75 -10.27
C VAL A 76 -2.36 6.15 -10.12
N GLY A 77 -3.10 6.44 -9.06
CA GLY A 77 -3.67 7.76 -8.79
C GLY A 77 -2.62 8.81 -8.43
N GLY A 78 -1.52 8.40 -7.82
CA GLY A 78 -0.52 9.29 -7.25
C GLY A 78 -0.86 9.75 -5.84
N LEU A 79 -0.14 10.75 -5.33
CA LEU A 79 -0.24 11.23 -3.95
C LEU A 79 -0.33 12.75 -3.87
N GLY A 80 -1.21 13.27 -3.04
CA GLY A 80 -1.40 14.70 -2.84
C GLY A 80 -1.70 15.42 -4.16
N ASN A 81 -0.85 16.38 -4.51
CA ASN A 81 -0.96 17.14 -5.74
C ASN A 81 -0.17 16.54 -6.93
N PHE A 82 0.47 15.38 -6.71
CA PHE A 82 1.35 14.76 -7.69
C PHE A 82 0.67 13.56 -8.35
N SER A 83 0.60 13.57 -9.68
CA SER A 83 0.34 12.35 -10.44
C SER A 83 1.47 11.34 -10.24
N GLN A 84 1.26 10.08 -10.59
CA GLN A 84 2.32 9.08 -10.55
C GLN A 84 3.55 9.48 -11.40
N VAL A 85 3.31 10.12 -12.54
CA VAL A 85 4.37 10.63 -13.41
C VAL A 85 5.16 11.77 -12.73
N ASP A 86 4.47 12.69 -12.08
CA ASP A 86 5.12 13.81 -11.37
C ASP A 86 5.88 13.33 -10.14
N LEU A 87 5.36 12.35 -9.40
CA LEU A 87 6.10 11.72 -8.32
C LEU A 87 7.41 11.12 -8.83
N THR A 88 7.39 10.40 -9.94
CA THR A 88 8.60 9.84 -10.55
C THR A 88 9.63 10.93 -10.88
N LYS A 89 9.18 12.07 -11.42
CA LYS A 89 10.08 13.20 -11.73
C LYS A 89 10.65 13.85 -10.47
N VAL A 90 9.82 14.11 -9.47
CA VAL A 90 10.23 14.78 -8.22
C VAL A 90 11.17 13.89 -7.39
N LEU A 91 11.02 12.58 -7.49
CA LEU A 91 11.86 11.60 -6.80
C LEU A 91 13.11 11.19 -7.60
N ALA A 92 13.27 11.70 -8.83
CA ALA A 92 14.45 11.42 -9.64
C ALA A 92 15.75 11.79 -8.90
N GLY A 93 16.72 10.87 -8.87
CA GLY A 93 17.98 11.02 -8.16
C GLY A 93 17.93 10.80 -6.64
N LYS A 94 16.77 10.52 -6.07
CA LYS A 94 16.60 10.11 -4.66
C LYS A 94 16.58 8.58 -4.54
N LYS A 95 17.17 8.07 -3.44
CA LYS A 95 17.07 6.65 -3.06
C LYS A 95 15.98 6.53 -2.01
N VAL A 96 14.74 6.47 -2.45
CA VAL A 96 13.57 6.39 -1.55
C VAL A 96 12.44 5.63 -2.20
N SER A 97 11.75 4.80 -1.42
CA SER A 97 10.48 4.20 -1.80
C SER A 97 9.59 4.04 -0.56
N VAL A 98 8.28 4.18 -0.75
CA VAL A 98 7.25 3.87 0.25
C VAL A 98 6.13 3.13 -0.47
N ASN A 99 5.68 2.03 0.12
CA ASN A 99 4.55 1.25 -0.35
C ASN A 99 3.66 0.90 0.82
N ALA A 100 2.37 1.10 0.68
CA ALA A 100 1.37 0.63 1.63
C ALA A 100 0.42 -0.34 0.95
N GLY A 101 -0.15 -1.27 1.70
CA GLY A 101 -1.08 -2.24 1.16
C GLY A 101 -1.77 -3.09 2.22
N LEU A 102 -2.83 -3.76 1.78
CA LEU A 102 -3.63 -4.64 2.60
C LEU A 102 -3.20 -6.11 2.44
N GLY A 103 -2.69 -6.67 3.52
CA GLY A 103 -2.55 -8.12 3.67
C GLY A 103 -3.90 -8.79 3.95
N ALA A 104 -3.88 -10.10 4.23
CA ALA A 104 -5.10 -10.84 4.57
C ALA A 104 -5.74 -10.30 5.86
N THR A 105 -4.94 -10.11 6.91
CA THR A 105 -5.38 -9.70 8.26
C THR A 105 -4.61 -8.49 8.81
N THR A 106 -3.80 -7.83 8.01
CA THR A 106 -2.97 -6.69 8.42
C THR A 106 -2.94 -5.62 7.35
N GLU A 107 -2.84 -4.37 7.75
CA GLU A 107 -2.35 -3.26 6.93
C GLU A 107 -0.84 -3.16 7.12
N ASN A 108 -0.14 -2.86 6.05
CA ASN A 108 1.31 -2.75 6.10
C ASN A 108 1.79 -1.53 5.33
N VAL A 109 2.84 -0.91 5.84
CA VAL A 109 3.63 0.07 5.13
C VAL A 109 5.10 -0.34 5.16
N PHE A 110 5.77 -0.21 4.03
CA PHE A 110 7.19 -0.47 3.88
C PHE A 110 7.85 0.77 3.31
N GLY A 111 8.94 1.19 3.93
CA GLY A 111 9.77 2.28 3.45
C GLY A 111 11.23 1.86 3.37
N THR A 112 11.92 2.35 2.35
CA THR A 112 13.37 2.22 2.21
C THR A 112 13.94 3.52 1.69
N CYS A 113 15.02 4.00 2.30
CA CYS A 113 15.72 5.19 1.81
C CYS A 113 17.19 5.20 2.18
N SER A 114 17.95 6.10 1.53
CA SER A 114 19.26 6.51 2.04
C SER A 114 19.09 7.46 3.23
N PRO A 115 20.07 7.59 4.14
CA PRO A 115 20.00 8.52 5.27
C PRO A 115 19.66 9.96 4.88
N LYS A 116 20.21 10.45 3.76
CA LYS A 116 19.94 11.80 3.25
C LYS A 116 18.50 11.99 2.73
N ASP A 117 17.82 10.91 2.36
CA ASP A 117 16.47 10.94 1.82
C ASP A 117 15.39 10.55 2.86
N PHE A 118 15.79 10.44 4.14
CA PHE A 118 14.88 10.02 5.23
C PHE A 118 13.67 10.94 5.36
N GLU A 119 13.88 12.26 5.32
CA GLU A 119 12.77 13.22 5.35
C GLU A 119 11.79 13.00 4.19
N THR A 120 12.31 12.74 2.98
CA THR A 120 11.47 12.43 1.81
C THR A 120 10.66 11.15 2.02
N MET A 121 11.25 10.12 2.66
CA MET A 121 10.54 8.90 2.99
C MET A 121 9.38 9.17 3.98
N MET A 122 9.62 9.99 5.00
CA MET A 122 8.57 10.33 5.96
C MET A 122 7.45 11.18 5.32
N GLN A 123 7.79 12.13 4.45
CA GLN A 123 6.82 12.90 3.67
C GLN A 123 5.98 12.00 2.76
N LEU A 124 6.59 11.03 2.07
CA LEU A 124 5.89 10.05 1.25
C LEU A 124 4.95 9.18 2.11
N THR A 125 5.42 8.71 3.27
CA THR A 125 4.60 7.92 4.19
C THR A 125 3.37 8.69 4.64
N TYR A 126 3.55 9.95 5.03
CA TYR A 126 2.45 10.82 5.43
C TYR A 126 1.43 11.00 4.30
N LEU A 127 1.90 11.33 3.08
CA LEU A 127 1.02 11.49 1.93
C LEU A 127 0.31 10.18 1.55
N THR A 128 0.99 9.05 1.69
CA THR A 128 0.42 7.72 1.44
C THR A 128 -0.78 7.46 2.35
N PHE A 129 -0.72 7.87 3.61
CA PHE A 129 -1.82 7.69 4.55
C PHE A 129 -2.94 8.74 4.40
N THR A 130 -2.58 10.00 4.12
CA THR A 130 -3.52 11.12 4.26
C THR A 130 -4.03 11.70 2.95
N ALA A 131 -3.37 11.41 1.83
CA ALA A 131 -3.64 12.08 0.58
C ALA A 131 -3.52 11.16 -0.67
N PRO A 132 -4.19 9.98 -0.68
CA PRO A 132 -4.32 9.21 -1.91
C PRO A 132 -5.07 10.05 -2.94
N ARG A 133 -4.49 10.18 -4.14
CA ARG A 133 -5.07 11.02 -5.20
C ARG A 133 -5.97 10.17 -6.11
N LYS A 134 -7.14 10.71 -6.46
CA LYS A 134 -8.00 10.15 -7.50
C LYS A 134 -7.55 10.65 -8.87
N ASP A 135 -7.29 9.74 -9.81
CA ASP A 135 -6.96 10.05 -11.21
C ASP A 135 -7.77 9.14 -12.13
N ALA A 136 -8.88 9.66 -12.66
CA ALA A 136 -9.81 8.89 -13.48
C ALA A 136 -9.17 8.40 -14.79
N GLU A 137 -8.32 9.22 -15.41
CA GLU A 137 -7.64 8.86 -16.68
C GLU A 137 -6.61 7.74 -16.45
N ALA A 138 -5.80 7.88 -15.39
CA ALA A 138 -4.85 6.84 -15.01
C ALA A 138 -5.55 5.52 -14.63
N PHE A 139 -6.72 5.60 -13.99
CA PHE A 139 -7.53 4.43 -13.67
C PHE A 139 -8.10 3.74 -14.92
N GLU A 140 -8.65 4.48 -15.87
CA GLU A 140 -9.11 3.89 -17.13
C GLU A 140 -7.95 3.22 -17.90
N SER A 141 -6.79 3.87 -17.94
CA SER A 141 -5.59 3.27 -18.53
C SER A 141 -5.15 1.98 -17.80
N PHE A 142 -5.27 1.96 -16.47
CA PHE A 142 -5.00 0.76 -15.66
C PHE A 142 -5.98 -0.37 -16.02
N LYS A 143 -7.30 -0.09 -16.08
CA LYS A 143 -8.31 -1.09 -16.46
C LYS A 143 -8.04 -1.69 -17.84
N ASN A 144 -7.73 -0.85 -18.83
CA ASN A 144 -7.44 -1.32 -20.19
C ASN A 144 -6.22 -2.24 -20.23
N ARG A 145 -5.13 -1.88 -19.53
CA ARG A 145 -3.96 -2.76 -19.43
C ARG A 145 -4.27 -4.07 -18.72
N MET A 146 -5.05 -4.01 -17.65
CA MET A 146 -5.46 -5.20 -16.89
C MET A 146 -6.31 -6.14 -17.75
N LYS A 147 -7.29 -5.62 -18.49
CA LYS A 147 -8.09 -6.43 -19.43
C LYS A 147 -7.20 -7.16 -20.43
N ALA A 148 -6.30 -6.45 -21.11
CA ALA A 148 -5.40 -7.04 -22.09
C ALA A 148 -4.49 -8.13 -21.47
N GLN A 149 -4.01 -7.93 -20.25
CA GLN A 149 -3.22 -8.93 -19.52
C GLN A 149 -4.07 -10.18 -19.19
N LEU A 150 -5.30 -9.99 -18.73
CA LEU A 150 -6.21 -11.09 -18.39
C LEU A 150 -6.63 -11.87 -19.65
N GLU A 151 -6.92 -11.21 -20.77
CA GLU A 151 -7.20 -11.83 -22.06
C GLU A 151 -6.02 -12.69 -22.51
N SER A 152 -4.80 -12.15 -22.46
CA SER A 152 -3.58 -12.89 -22.78
C SER A 152 -3.37 -14.10 -21.86
N ALA A 153 -3.66 -13.94 -20.56
CA ALA A 153 -3.55 -15.04 -19.60
C ALA A 153 -4.57 -16.14 -19.85
N GLN A 154 -5.77 -15.81 -20.29
CA GLN A 154 -6.81 -16.80 -20.64
C GLN A 154 -6.42 -17.69 -21.85
N ALA A 155 -5.56 -17.20 -22.74
CA ALA A 155 -5.06 -17.98 -23.85
C ALA A 155 -4.12 -19.13 -23.42
N ASN A 156 -3.64 -19.11 -22.16
CA ASN A 156 -2.82 -20.18 -21.60
C ASN A 156 -3.71 -21.32 -21.06
N PRO A 157 -3.61 -22.55 -21.57
CA PRO A 157 -4.41 -23.69 -21.08
C PRO A 157 -4.28 -23.97 -19.60
N LEU A 158 -3.12 -23.67 -18.96
CA LEU A 158 -2.90 -23.84 -17.53
C LEU A 158 -3.78 -22.90 -16.69
N SER A 159 -4.17 -21.75 -17.23
CA SER A 159 -5.07 -20.82 -16.54
C SER A 159 -6.45 -21.44 -16.27
N SER A 160 -6.99 -22.18 -17.24
CA SER A 160 -8.29 -22.88 -17.10
C SER A 160 -8.21 -24.00 -16.05
N ILE A 161 -7.10 -24.72 -16.00
CA ILE A 161 -6.86 -25.77 -15.01
C ILE A 161 -6.80 -25.15 -13.60
N ASN A 162 -6.03 -24.07 -13.44
CA ASN A 162 -5.90 -23.37 -12.17
C ASN A 162 -7.25 -22.76 -11.70
N ASP A 163 -8.03 -22.16 -12.60
CA ASP A 163 -9.36 -21.63 -12.28
C ASP A 163 -10.29 -22.76 -11.79
N SER A 164 -10.29 -23.90 -12.49
CA SER A 164 -11.09 -25.06 -12.11
C SER A 164 -10.67 -25.64 -10.75
N LEU A 165 -9.37 -25.72 -10.50
CA LEU A 165 -8.80 -26.20 -9.25
C LEU A 165 -9.19 -25.26 -8.09
N GLN A 166 -9.01 -23.95 -8.25
CA GLN A 166 -9.37 -22.94 -7.25
C GLN A 166 -10.87 -23.02 -6.91
N LYS A 167 -11.73 -23.13 -7.91
CA LYS A 167 -13.18 -23.29 -7.72
C LYS A 167 -13.52 -24.55 -6.94
N ALA A 168 -12.90 -25.68 -7.26
CA ALA A 168 -13.11 -26.94 -6.57
C ALA A 168 -12.62 -26.90 -5.12
N MET A 169 -11.43 -26.34 -4.87
CA MET A 169 -10.83 -26.26 -3.52
C MET A 169 -11.56 -25.30 -2.58
N TYR A 170 -12.07 -24.18 -3.10
CA TYR A 170 -12.65 -23.10 -2.29
C TYR A 170 -14.14 -22.87 -2.52
N ASN A 171 -14.83 -23.82 -3.17
CA ASN A 171 -16.28 -23.77 -3.42
C ASN A 171 -16.72 -22.42 -4.04
N ASN A 172 -15.99 -21.94 -5.04
CA ASN A 172 -16.24 -20.63 -5.68
C ASN A 172 -16.26 -19.43 -4.73
N HIS A 173 -15.52 -19.49 -3.62
CA HIS A 173 -15.52 -18.39 -2.66
C HIS A 173 -15.05 -17.09 -3.33
N PRO A 174 -15.77 -15.95 -3.21
CA PRO A 174 -15.48 -14.71 -3.95
C PRO A 174 -14.07 -14.15 -3.75
N ARG A 175 -13.44 -14.40 -2.59
CA ARG A 175 -12.08 -13.94 -2.28
C ARG A 175 -10.96 -14.68 -3.02
N VAL A 176 -11.25 -15.81 -3.63
CA VAL A 176 -10.29 -16.67 -4.34
C VAL A 176 -10.65 -16.91 -5.79
N VAL A 177 -11.74 -16.31 -6.28
CA VAL A 177 -12.09 -16.36 -7.70
C VAL A 177 -11.02 -15.66 -8.53
N MET A 178 -10.54 -16.34 -9.57
CA MET A 178 -9.61 -15.72 -10.52
C MET A 178 -10.33 -14.59 -11.27
N MET A 179 -9.69 -13.43 -11.30
CA MET A 179 -10.21 -12.28 -12.02
C MET A 179 -10.25 -12.56 -13.52
N LYS A 180 -11.34 -12.13 -14.16
CA LYS A 180 -11.56 -12.26 -15.59
C LYS A 180 -11.71 -10.88 -16.25
N PRO A 181 -11.47 -10.74 -17.57
CA PRO A 181 -11.57 -9.45 -18.25
C PRO A 181 -12.89 -8.73 -18.04
N GLU A 182 -14.00 -9.45 -18.08
CA GLU A 182 -15.36 -8.90 -17.87
C GLU A 182 -15.63 -8.39 -16.45
N MET A 183 -14.83 -8.79 -15.48
CA MET A 183 -14.95 -8.30 -14.10
C MET A 183 -14.26 -6.96 -13.89
N VAL A 184 -13.36 -6.56 -14.76
CA VAL A 184 -12.55 -5.34 -14.61
C VAL A 184 -13.43 -4.08 -14.59
N ASP A 185 -14.54 -4.06 -15.34
CA ASP A 185 -15.48 -2.94 -15.37
C ASP A 185 -16.29 -2.78 -14.07
N GLN A 186 -16.32 -3.81 -13.24
CA GLN A 186 -17.00 -3.80 -11.95
C GLN A 186 -16.13 -3.21 -10.83
N ILE A 187 -14.87 -2.89 -11.11
CA ILE A 187 -13.97 -2.26 -10.14
C ILE A 187 -14.45 -0.84 -9.86
N ASP A 188 -14.74 -0.55 -8.60
CA ASP A 188 -15.26 0.73 -8.14
C ASP A 188 -14.14 1.55 -7.48
N TYR A 189 -13.69 2.62 -8.15
CA TYR A 189 -12.60 3.47 -7.67
C TYR A 189 -12.97 4.24 -6.40
N ASP A 190 -14.21 4.72 -6.31
CA ASP A 190 -14.66 5.48 -5.13
C ASP A 190 -14.75 4.56 -3.92
N ARG A 191 -15.25 3.35 -4.10
CA ARG A 191 -15.26 2.34 -3.06
C ARG A 191 -13.85 1.96 -2.60
N ILE A 192 -12.90 1.83 -3.52
CA ILE A 192 -11.48 1.57 -3.20
C ILE A 192 -10.90 2.70 -2.35
N LEU A 193 -11.13 3.96 -2.71
CA LEU A 193 -10.66 5.12 -1.95
C LEU A 193 -11.30 5.17 -0.55
N GLU A 194 -12.59 4.89 -0.45
CA GLU A 194 -13.29 4.81 0.83
C GLU A 194 -12.67 3.75 1.75
N MET A 195 -12.49 2.53 1.23
CA MET A 195 -11.89 1.41 1.96
C MET A 195 -10.45 1.72 2.39
N TYR A 196 -9.66 2.32 1.51
CA TYR A 196 -8.28 2.72 1.80
C TYR A 196 -8.23 3.78 2.89
N ASN A 197 -9.01 4.86 2.76
CA ASN A 197 -9.06 5.92 3.76
C ASN A 197 -9.54 5.41 5.11
N ASP A 198 -10.49 4.47 5.13
CA ASP A 198 -10.96 3.88 6.38
C ASP A 198 -9.85 3.16 7.15
N ARG A 199 -8.87 2.58 6.44
CA ARG A 199 -7.77 1.83 7.06
C ARG A 199 -6.51 2.65 7.37
N PHE A 200 -6.28 3.75 6.67
CA PHE A 200 -5.03 4.50 6.79
C PHE A 200 -5.20 5.92 7.35
N LYS A 201 -6.41 6.44 7.51
CA LYS A 201 -6.66 7.82 7.96
C LYS A 201 -6.21 8.13 9.39
N ASP A 202 -6.07 7.12 10.22
CA ASP A 202 -5.73 7.20 11.66
C ASP A 202 -4.35 6.62 11.99
N ALA A 203 -3.55 6.33 10.96
CA ALA A 203 -2.21 5.75 11.09
C ALA A 203 -1.12 6.80 11.44
#